data_c2fdb0d830cdd6e43d75cbac5071aaa0
#
_entry.id   c2fdb0d830cdd6e43d75cbac5071aaa0
#
_cell.length_a   1.000
_cell.length_b   1.000
_cell.length_c   1.000
_cell.angle_alpha   90.00
_cell.angle_beta   90.00
_cell.angle_gamma   90.00
#
_symmetry.space_group_name_H-M   'P 1'
#
loop_
_entity.id
_entity.type
_entity.pdbx_description
1 polymer ?
#
loop_
_entity_poly.entity_id
_entity_poly.type
_entity_poly.pdbx_seq_one_letter_code
_entity_poly.pdbx_strand_id
1 'polypeptide(L)'
;MAEGKGVETLDDFDPPKKPKTNFYAFGCAILASTTCILLGYDIGVMTGAAIYIKKDLKVSDVQIEILLGIINLYSLIGSCLAGRTSDWIGRRYTIVFAGTIFFAGAILMGFSPNYAFLMFGRFVAGIGIGYALMIGPVYSAEVSPASYRGFLTSFTDAFINGGILLGYISNFAFSKMTLKLGWRMMLGVGAIPSALITLGVLAMPESPRWLVMRGRLGEATKVLNKTSDSKEEAQLRLAEIKQAAGIPESCNDDVVQVTKQSTGKDVWKELFLYPTPAVRHIVIAALGIYCFQQSSGVDAIVLYSPRIFQNAGMTDDTHTLLATVAVGFVKTLFIVLSSLVLDRVGRRPMLLSSVGGMMVSLLTLGIAFTIIENSESKPIWGIGLSIAMVLAFVATFSIGAGPITWVYSAEVFPLRLRAQGVAAGVVVNRVSSGVVTMTFLSLTKAITFGGTFFLYSGISVIGWLFFYFALPETRGKTLEEMEGAFGHFGAKSNSKYKGVENGNGKVPQVQMGTNLST
;
A
#
# COMPACT_ATOMS: atom_id res chain seq x y z
N MET A 1 -29.21 32.30 -59.89
CA MET A 1 -29.30 32.58 -58.46
C MET A 1 -28.92 31.31 -57.73
N ALA A 2 -27.69 31.24 -57.24
CA ALA A 2 -27.19 30.13 -56.44
C ALA A 2 -26.95 30.68 -55.04
N GLU A 3 -27.76 30.22 -54.07
CA GLU A 3 -27.62 30.57 -52.65
C GLU A 3 -26.35 29.94 -52.08
N GLY A 4 -25.52 30.79 -51.50
CA GLY A 4 -24.32 30.39 -50.79
C GLY A 4 -24.67 29.69 -49.48
N LYS A 5 -24.15 28.47 -49.32
CA LYS A 5 -24.07 27.81 -48.04
C LYS A 5 -23.04 28.55 -47.16
N GLY A 6 -23.49 29.10 -46.07
CA GLY A 6 -22.64 29.76 -45.05
C GLY A 6 -21.59 28.76 -44.54
N VAL A 7 -20.36 29.24 -44.49
CA VAL A 7 -19.25 28.61 -43.80
C VAL A 7 -19.55 28.73 -42.30
N GLU A 8 -19.84 27.63 -41.63
CA GLU A 8 -19.89 27.56 -40.17
C GLU A 8 -18.49 27.93 -39.65
N THR A 9 -18.44 29.01 -38.91
CA THR A 9 -17.24 29.50 -38.26
C THR A 9 -16.85 28.57 -37.13
N LEU A 10 -15.56 28.22 -37.08
CA LEU A 10 -14.90 27.34 -36.09
C LEU A 10 -14.90 27.87 -34.61
N ASP A 11 -15.77 28.79 -34.26
CA ASP A 11 -15.78 29.48 -32.96
C ASP A 11 -16.71 28.87 -31.91
N ASP A 12 -17.34 27.72 -32.18
CA ASP A 12 -18.26 27.07 -31.23
C ASP A 12 -17.71 25.75 -30.65
N PHE A 13 -16.39 25.67 -30.45
CA PHE A 13 -15.79 24.64 -29.60
C PHE A 13 -15.79 25.14 -28.15
N ASP A 14 -16.94 25.04 -27.49
CA ASP A 14 -17.00 25.14 -26.04
C ASP A 14 -16.05 24.05 -25.47
N PRO A 15 -15.00 24.40 -24.71
CA PRO A 15 -14.09 23.39 -24.16
C PRO A 15 -14.92 22.40 -23.34
N PRO A 16 -14.66 21.10 -23.43
CA PRO A 16 -15.48 20.10 -22.76
C PRO A 16 -15.62 20.47 -21.28
N LYS A 17 -16.85 20.74 -20.86
CA LYS A 17 -17.17 21.11 -19.46
C LYS A 17 -16.49 20.09 -18.57
N LYS A 18 -15.62 20.58 -17.65
CA LYS A 18 -14.96 19.71 -16.66
C LYS A 18 -16.04 18.84 -16.02
N PRO A 19 -15.88 17.51 -16.01
CA PRO A 19 -16.87 16.61 -15.47
C PRO A 19 -17.20 17.04 -14.02
N LYS A 20 -18.47 17.11 -13.69
CA LYS A 20 -18.91 17.42 -12.32
C LYS A 20 -18.48 16.27 -11.43
N THR A 21 -17.62 16.52 -10.45
CA THR A 21 -17.16 15.51 -9.50
C THR A 21 -18.35 14.85 -8.81
N ASN A 22 -18.47 13.54 -8.93
CA ASN A 22 -19.53 12.78 -8.27
C ASN A 22 -19.19 12.59 -6.77
N PHE A 23 -19.73 13.46 -5.92
CA PHE A 23 -19.52 13.43 -4.47
C PHE A 23 -19.94 12.10 -3.82
N TYR A 24 -20.92 11.40 -4.38
CA TYR A 24 -21.35 10.10 -3.84
C TYR A 24 -20.30 9.02 -4.08
N ALA A 25 -19.75 8.92 -5.29
CA ALA A 25 -18.66 8.00 -5.61
C ALA A 25 -17.41 8.33 -4.77
N PHE A 26 -17.10 9.63 -4.63
CA PHE A 26 -16.01 10.13 -3.81
C PHE A 26 -16.18 9.72 -2.34
N GLY A 27 -17.36 9.94 -1.76
CA GLY A 27 -17.68 9.53 -0.39
C GLY A 27 -17.58 8.02 -0.17
N CYS A 28 -18.08 7.20 -1.12
CA CYS A 28 -17.95 5.75 -1.06
C CYS A 28 -16.49 5.28 -1.11
N ALA A 29 -15.67 5.86 -2.00
CA ALA A 29 -14.26 5.50 -2.13
C ALA A 29 -13.45 5.90 -0.88
N ILE A 30 -13.70 7.09 -0.33
CA ILE A 30 -13.09 7.53 0.94
C ILE A 30 -13.47 6.59 2.07
N LEU A 31 -14.77 6.31 2.24
CA LEU A 31 -15.24 5.46 3.33
C LEU A 31 -14.68 4.03 3.22
N ALA A 32 -14.53 3.49 2.01
CA ALA A 32 -13.84 2.22 1.80
C ALA A 32 -12.35 2.30 2.21
N SER A 33 -11.68 3.38 1.85
CA SER A 33 -10.26 3.58 2.20
C SER A 33 -10.05 3.78 3.70
N THR A 34 -11.06 4.29 4.45
CA THR A 34 -10.97 4.41 5.92
C THR A 34 -10.80 3.06 6.63
N THR A 35 -11.16 1.93 5.99
CA THR A 35 -10.90 0.60 6.55
C THR A 35 -9.41 0.35 6.83
N CYS A 36 -8.54 1.03 6.10
CA CYS A 36 -7.10 0.94 6.30
C CYS A 36 -6.60 1.65 7.57
N ILE A 37 -7.44 2.51 8.19
CA ILE A 37 -7.18 3.07 9.53
C ILE A 37 -6.99 1.96 10.56
N LEU A 38 -7.69 0.82 10.42
CA LEU A 38 -7.61 -0.30 11.36
C LEU A 38 -6.19 -0.85 11.46
N LEU A 39 -5.52 -1.06 10.31
CA LEU A 39 -4.11 -1.43 10.30
C LEU A 39 -3.24 -0.37 10.96
N GLY A 40 -3.42 0.90 10.54
CA GLY A 40 -2.62 2.01 11.07
C GLY A 40 -2.78 2.15 12.57
N TYR A 41 -4.02 2.13 13.06
CA TYR A 41 -4.31 2.21 14.49
C TYR A 41 -3.64 1.08 15.28
N ASP A 42 -3.71 -0.15 14.78
CA ASP A 42 -3.10 -1.30 15.44
C ASP A 42 -1.56 -1.16 15.53
N ILE A 43 -0.90 -0.75 14.45
CA ILE A 43 0.54 -0.47 14.47
C ILE A 43 0.87 0.64 15.46
N GLY A 44 0.13 1.75 15.40
CA GLY A 44 0.37 2.92 16.25
C GLY A 44 0.15 2.62 17.72
N VAL A 45 -0.96 1.98 18.07
CA VAL A 45 -1.30 1.70 19.48
C VAL A 45 -0.34 0.70 20.10
N MET A 46 0.07 -0.32 19.37
CA MET A 46 1.00 -1.33 19.88
C MET A 46 2.39 -0.77 20.21
N THR A 47 2.82 0.27 19.50
CA THR A 47 4.08 0.97 19.74
C THR A 47 4.23 1.44 21.19
N GLY A 48 3.20 2.08 21.75
CA GLY A 48 3.19 2.54 23.15
C GLY A 48 2.72 1.46 24.11
N ALA A 49 1.64 0.74 23.78
CA ALA A 49 1.08 -0.31 24.63
C ALA A 49 2.10 -1.39 25.01
N ALA A 50 3.05 -1.72 24.11
CA ALA A 50 4.10 -2.70 24.37
C ALA A 50 4.96 -2.39 25.60
N ILE A 51 5.19 -1.10 25.92
CA ILE A 51 5.93 -0.67 27.10
C ILE A 51 5.18 -1.08 28.37
N TYR A 52 3.87 -0.81 28.41
CA TYR A 52 3.01 -1.10 29.54
C TYR A 52 2.72 -2.60 29.67
N ILE A 53 2.51 -3.31 28.55
CA ILE A 53 2.33 -4.76 28.51
C ILE A 53 3.57 -5.46 29.08
N LYS A 54 4.77 -5.02 28.72
CA LYS A 54 6.01 -5.59 29.27
C LYS A 54 6.08 -5.43 30.78
N LYS A 55 5.70 -4.26 31.30
CA LYS A 55 5.71 -3.96 32.76
C LYS A 55 4.63 -4.74 33.50
N ASP A 56 3.39 -4.87 32.96
CA ASP A 56 2.24 -5.52 33.60
C ASP A 56 2.32 -7.05 33.57
N LEU A 57 2.56 -7.61 32.39
CA LEU A 57 2.59 -9.07 32.17
C LEU A 57 3.97 -9.70 32.40
N LYS A 58 5.01 -8.88 32.67
CA LYS A 58 6.42 -9.29 32.91
C LYS A 58 6.96 -10.22 31.82
N VAL A 59 6.61 -9.93 30.56
CA VAL A 59 7.02 -10.70 29.38
C VAL A 59 8.44 -10.34 28.94
N SER A 60 9.12 -11.31 28.30
CA SER A 60 10.47 -11.12 27.76
C SER A 60 10.48 -10.21 26.53
N ASP A 61 11.65 -9.69 26.15
CA ASP A 61 11.80 -8.90 24.92
C ASP A 61 11.43 -9.69 23.68
N VAL A 62 11.78 -10.98 23.62
CA VAL A 62 11.41 -11.87 22.51
C VAL A 62 9.89 -12.03 22.39
N GLN A 63 9.18 -12.13 23.52
CA GLN A 63 7.71 -12.17 23.50
C GLN A 63 7.12 -10.85 23.00
N ILE A 64 7.73 -9.71 23.31
CA ILE A 64 7.31 -8.40 22.76
C ILE A 64 7.59 -8.34 21.25
N GLU A 65 8.75 -8.80 20.77
CA GLU A 65 9.06 -8.85 19.34
C GLU A 65 8.02 -9.67 18.58
N ILE A 66 7.70 -10.87 19.09
CA ILE A 66 6.68 -11.73 18.50
C ILE A 66 5.31 -11.01 18.51
N LEU A 67 4.92 -10.43 19.64
CA LEU A 67 3.64 -9.71 19.79
C LEU A 67 3.49 -8.58 18.77
N LEU A 68 4.56 -7.83 18.51
CA LEU A 68 4.57 -6.71 17.59
C LEU A 68 4.62 -7.16 16.12
N GLY A 69 5.49 -8.09 15.76
CA GLY A 69 5.73 -8.47 14.38
C GLY A 69 4.75 -9.49 13.81
N ILE A 70 4.16 -10.37 14.64
CA ILE A 70 3.31 -11.48 14.19
C ILE A 70 2.06 -11.01 13.42
N ILE A 71 1.63 -9.78 13.64
CA ILE A 71 0.46 -9.19 12.96
C ILE A 71 0.63 -9.20 11.43
N ASN A 72 1.86 -9.03 10.93
CA ASN A 72 2.16 -9.07 9.52
C ASN A 72 1.87 -10.46 8.92
N LEU A 73 2.21 -11.53 9.64
CA LEU A 73 1.94 -12.91 9.21
C LEU A 73 0.44 -13.23 9.29
N TYR A 74 -0.23 -12.82 10.36
CA TYR A 74 -1.67 -13.01 10.51
C TYR A 74 -2.47 -12.22 9.46
N SER A 75 -2.04 -10.99 9.14
CA SER A 75 -2.67 -10.20 8.08
C SER A 75 -2.47 -10.82 6.69
N LEU A 76 -1.35 -11.50 6.45
CA LEU A 76 -1.14 -12.24 5.20
C LEU A 76 -2.16 -13.37 5.05
N ILE A 77 -2.40 -14.16 6.11
CA ILE A 77 -3.44 -15.21 6.13
C ILE A 77 -4.82 -14.57 5.83
N GLY A 78 -5.15 -13.48 6.54
CA GLY A 78 -6.38 -12.74 6.33
C GLY A 78 -6.56 -12.26 4.89
N SER A 79 -5.51 -11.70 4.28
CA SER A 79 -5.54 -11.22 2.90
C SER A 79 -5.77 -12.35 1.88
N CYS A 80 -5.17 -13.52 2.09
CA CYS A 80 -5.39 -14.69 1.25
C CYS A 80 -6.86 -15.19 1.32
N LEU A 81 -7.45 -15.18 2.50
CA LEU A 81 -8.83 -15.57 2.70
C LEU A 81 -9.81 -14.52 2.14
N ALA A 82 -9.47 -13.23 2.26
CA ALA A 82 -10.29 -12.12 1.82
C ALA A 82 -10.63 -12.18 0.33
N GLY A 83 -9.70 -12.59 -0.53
CA GLY A 83 -9.91 -12.72 -1.96
C GLY A 83 -11.10 -13.64 -2.28
N ARG A 84 -11.08 -14.87 -1.75
CA ARG A 84 -12.16 -15.86 -1.97
C ARG A 84 -13.49 -15.41 -1.36
N THR A 85 -13.43 -14.87 -0.15
CA THR A 85 -14.63 -14.37 0.57
C THR A 85 -15.24 -13.22 -0.19
N SER A 86 -14.45 -12.27 -0.68
CA SER A 86 -14.89 -11.13 -1.47
C SER A 86 -15.57 -11.52 -2.78
N ASP A 87 -15.10 -12.57 -3.43
CA ASP A 87 -15.73 -13.10 -4.63
C ASP A 87 -17.06 -13.80 -4.32
N TRP A 88 -17.19 -14.39 -3.12
CA TRP A 88 -18.39 -15.11 -2.72
C TRP A 88 -19.50 -14.20 -2.18
N ILE A 89 -19.21 -13.34 -1.19
CA ILE A 89 -20.23 -12.51 -0.51
C ILE A 89 -20.32 -11.08 -1.03
N GLY A 90 -19.35 -10.63 -1.85
CA GLY A 90 -19.25 -9.25 -2.34
C GLY A 90 -18.27 -8.40 -1.57
N ARG A 91 -17.97 -7.23 -2.14
CA ARG A 91 -16.95 -6.32 -1.57
C ARG A 91 -17.45 -5.64 -0.30
N ARG A 92 -18.68 -5.12 -0.35
CA ARG A 92 -19.32 -4.44 0.78
C ARG A 92 -19.37 -5.31 2.03
N TYR A 93 -19.93 -6.51 1.91
CA TYR A 93 -20.05 -7.42 3.05
C TYR A 93 -18.71 -7.95 3.52
N THR A 94 -17.70 -8.06 2.65
CA THR A 94 -16.33 -8.42 3.04
C THR A 94 -15.69 -7.32 3.89
N ILE A 95 -15.94 -6.03 3.60
CA ILE A 95 -15.50 -4.91 4.46
C ILE A 95 -16.20 -4.96 5.82
N VAL A 96 -17.52 -5.19 5.85
CA VAL A 96 -18.26 -5.35 7.10
C VAL A 96 -17.70 -6.50 7.94
N PHE A 97 -17.38 -7.63 7.29
CA PHE A 97 -16.76 -8.78 7.93
C PHE A 97 -15.38 -8.48 8.50
N ALA A 98 -14.53 -7.78 7.73
CA ALA A 98 -13.22 -7.31 8.18
C ALA A 98 -13.30 -6.45 9.44
N GLY A 99 -14.20 -5.46 9.43
CA GLY A 99 -14.42 -4.59 10.58
C GLY A 99 -14.96 -5.35 11.79
N THR A 100 -15.90 -6.28 11.60
CA THR A 100 -16.46 -7.10 12.70
C THR A 100 -15.39 -7.99 13.33
N ILE A 101 -14.52 -8.63 12.53
CA ILE A 101 -13.42 -9.46 13.04
C ILE A 101 -12.42 -8.59 13.82
N PHE A 102 -12.04 -7.43 13.26
CA PHE A 102 -11.14 -6.52 13.97
C PHE A 102 -11.75 -6.00 15.28
N PHE A 103 -13.04 -5.64 15.27
CA PHE A 103 -13.77 -5.24 16.46
C PHE A 103 -13.70 -6.31 17.56
N ALA A 104 -14.00 -7.57 17.21
CA ALA A 104 -13.89 -8.68 18.14
C ALA A 104 -12.44 -8.84 18.67
N GLY A 105 -11.45 -8.74 17.79
CA GLY A 105 -10.03 -8.79 18.16
C GLY A 105 -9.62 -7.68 19.11
N ALA A 106 -10.04 -6.43 18.86
CA ALA A 106 -9.77 -5.29 19.75
C ALA A 106 -10.39 -5.46 21.15
N ILE A 107 -11.62 -5.95 21.21
CA ILE A 107 -12.29 -6.27 22.48
C ILE A 107 -11.55 -7.39 23.21
N LEU A 108 -11.19 -8.48 22.54
CA LEU A 108 -10.41 -9.57 23.12
C LEU A 108 -9.08 -9.07 23.69
N MET A 109 -8.36 -8.24 22.94
CA MET A 109 -7.10 -7.66 23.41
C MET A 109 -7.31 -6.73 24.62
N GLY A 110 -8.37 -5.90 24.61
CA GLY A 110 -8.70 -4.99 25.71
C GLY A 110 -9.06 -5.71 27.03
N PHE A 111 -9.63 -6.90 26.95
CA PHE A 111 -9.97 -7.71 28.11
C PHE A 111 -8.96 -8.81 28.43
N SER A 112 -7.77 -8.83 27.80
CA SER A 112 -6.83 -9.91 27.97
C SER A 112 -6.25 -9.99 29.40
N PRO A 113 -6.36 -11.17 30.07
CA PRO A 113 -5.81 -11.38 31.41
C PRO A 113 -4.33 -11.77 31.37
N ASN A 114 -3.85 -12.38 30.29
CA ASN A 114 -2.50 -12.92 30.15
C ASN A 114 -1.99 -12.83 28.70
N TYR A 115 -0.69 -13.13 28.50
CA TYR A 115 -0.04 -13.05 27.21
C TYR A 115 -0.66 -13.98 26.15
N ALA A 116 -1.04 -15.21 26.50
CA ALA A 116 -1.61 -16.17 25.56
C ALA A 116 -2.97 -15.68 25.02
N PHE A 117 -3.81 -15.14 25.89
CA PHE A 117 -5.10 -14.57 25.48
C PHE A 117 -4.90 -13.30 24.63
N LEU A 118 -3.90 -12.47 24.96
CA LEU A 118 -3.52 -11.32 24.14
C LEU A 118 -3.10 -11.75 22.73
N MET A 119 -2.30 -12.81 22.62
CA MET A 119 -1.89 -13.38 21.32
C MET A 119 -3.07 -13.92 20.52
N PHE A 120 -4.05 -14.53 21.18
CA PHE A 120 -5.29 -14.94 20.52
C PHE A 120 -6.07 -13.73 19.97
N GLY A 121 -6.19 -12.66 20.77
CA GLY A 121 -6.78 -11.40 20.30
C GLY A 121 -6.03 -10.81 19.11
N ARG A 122 -4.68 -10.87 19.12
CA ARG A 122 -3.82 -10.46 17.99
C ARG A 122 -4.08 -11.28 16.73
N PHE A 123 -4.26 -12.59 16.87
CA PHE A 123 -4.59 -13.46 15.75
C PHE A 123 -5.92 -13.04 15.10
N VAL A 124 -6.96 -12.84 15.89
CA VAL A 124 -8.28 -12.41 15.40
C VAL A 124 -8.17 -11.03 14.73
N ALA A 125 -7.57 -10.05 15.41
CA ALA A 125 -7.38 -8.71 14.87
C ALA A 125 -6.57 -8.73 13.57
N GLY A 126 -5.50 -9.53 13.51
CA GLY A 126 -4.63 -9.67 12.34
C GLY A 126 -5.35 -10.20 11.11
N ILE A 127 -6.24 -11.17 11.28
CA ILE A 127 -7.10 -11.63 10.19
C ILE A 127 -7.99 -10.48 9.69
N GLY A 128 -8.65 -9.74 10.59
CA GLY A 128 -9.48 -8.59 10.23
C GLY A 128 -8.70 -7.51 9.46
N ILE A 129 -7.49 -7.21 9.90
CA ILE A 129 -6.56 -6.29 9.21
C ILE A 129 -6.23 -6.80 7.80
N GLY A 130 -5.95 -8.10 7.65
CA GLY A 130 -5.67 -8.69 6.34
C GLY A 130 -6.82 -8.55 5.36
N TYR A 131 -8.04 -8.77 5.84
CA TYR A 131 -9.25 -8.51 5.06
C TYR A 131 -9.37 -7.05 4.66
N ALA A 132 -9.19 -6.11 5.59
CA ALA A 132 -9.30 -4.68 5.36
C ALA A 132 -8.28 -4.18 4.32
N LEU A 133 -7.03 -4.62 4.41
CA LEU A 133 -5.94 -4.27 3.50
C LEU A 133 -6.19 -4.71 2.06
N MET A 134 -6.80 -5.88 1.89
CA MET A 134 -7.09 -6.41 0.56
C MET A 134 -8.32 -5.74 -0.05
N ILE A 135 -9.41 -5.63 0.73
CA ILE A 135 -10.70 -5.26 0.15
C ILE A 135 -10.90 -3.74 0.03
N GLY A 136 -10.33 -2.93 0.92
CA GLY A 136 -10.48 -1.48 0.92
C GLY A 136 -10.03 -0.84 -0.40
N PRO A 137 -8.77 -1.04 -0.83
CA PRO A 137 -8.28 -0.52 -2.11
C PRO A 137 -9.04 -1.07 -3.32
N VAL A 138 -9.42 -2.36 -3.29
CA VAL A 138 -10.17 -3.00 -4.39
C VAL A 138 -11.54 -2.35 -4.56
N TYR A 139 -12.29 -2.20 -3.47
CA TYR A 139 -13.60 -1.55 -3.53
C TYR A 139 -13.48 -0.08 -3.97
N SER A 140 -12.51 0.66 -3.40
CA SER A 140 -12.25 2.05 -3.79
C SER A 140 -11.98 2.18 -5.29
N ALA A 141 -11.16 1.30 -5.87
CA ALA A 141 -10.83 1.29 -7.29
C ALA A 141 -12.04 0.89 -8.19
N GLU A 142 -12.91 -0.02 -7.72
CA GLU A 142 -14.07 -0.51 -8.48
C GLU A 142 -15.23 0.50 -8.52
N VAL A 143 -15.39 1.30 -7.46
CA VAL A 143 -16.46 2.32 -7.37
C VAL A 143 -16.05 3.66 -7.99
N SER A 144 -14.76 4.00 -7.92
CA SER A 144 -14.23 5.29 -8.39
C SER A 144 -14.41 5.50 -9.89
N PRO A 145 -14.81 6.72 -10.33
CA PRO A 145 -14.74 7.13 -11.72
C PRO A 145 -13.31 7.02 -12.26
N ALA A 146 -13.16 6.76 -13.56
CA ALA A 146 -11.85 6.59 -14.19
C ALA A 146 -10.95 7.83 -14.03
N SER A 147 -11.54 9.03 -14.09
CA SER A 147 -10.89 10.34 -13.97
C SER A 147 -10.19 10.57 -12.62
N TYR A 148 -10.71 10.01 -11.52
CA TYR A 148 -10.21 10.24 -10.16
C TYR A 148 -9.70 8.97 -9.47
N ARG A 149 -9.69 7.82 -10.15
CA ARG A 149 -9.34 6.51 -9.54
C ARG A 149 -7.97 6.51 -8.87
N GLY A 150 -6.94 7.03 -9.54
CA GLY A 150 -5.58 7.10 -8.99
C GLY A 150 -5.51 7.94 -7.71
N PHE A 151 -6.16 9.10 -7.72
CA PHE A 151 -6.24 9.98 -6.56
C PHE A 151 -6.98 9.33 -5.39
N LEU A 152 -8.14 8.70 -5.65
CA LEU A 152 -8.95 8.06 -4.61
C LEU A 152 -8.29 6.83 -4.00
N THR A 153 -7.55 6.05 -4.78
CA THR A 153 -6.79 4.90 -4.25
C THR A 153 -5.59 5.31 -3.40
N SER A 154 -5.01 6.51 -3.63
CA SER A 154 -3.91 7.02 -2.79
C SER A 154 -4.33 7.36 -1.36
N PHE A 155 -5.63 7.60 -1.12
CA PHE A 155 -6.15 7.79 0.25
C PHE A 155 -5.95 6.59 1.17
N THR A 156 -5.80 5.39 0.61
CA THR A 156 -5.51 4.17 1.39
C THR A 156 -4.27 4.37 2.28
N ASP A 157 -3.16 4.84 1.69
CA ASP A 157 -1.93 5.09 2.44
C ASP A 157 -2.07 6.25 3.42
N ALA A 158 -2.79 7.30 3.05
CA ALA A 158 -3.05 8.42 3.94
C ALA A 158 -3.85 7.97 5.19
N PHE A 159 -4.84 7.09 5.02
CA PHE A 159 -5.62 6.55 6.13
C PHE A 159 -4.84 5.56 6.99
N ILE A 160 -3.92 4.74 6.42
CA ILE A 160 -3.00 3.93 7.22
C ILE A 160 -2.17 4.83 8.14
N ASN A 161 -1.56 5.89 7.60
CA ASN A 161 -0.71 6.78 8.37
C ASN A 161 -1.50 7.64 9.36
N GLY A 162 -2.71 8.08 8.99
CA GLY A 162 -3.65 8.72 9.90
C GLY A 162 -4.05 7.79 11.07
N GLY A 163 -4.24 6.50 10.78
CA GLY A 163 -4.48 5.47 11.80
C GLY A 163 -3.31 5.31 12.76
N ILE A 164 -2.06 5.29 12.27
CA ILE A 164 -0.85 5.25 13.11
C ILE A 164 -0.83 6.45 14.05
N LEU A 165 -1.08 7.64 13.53
CA LEU A 165 -1.15 8.86 14.34
C LEU A 165 -2.24 8.78 15.41
N LEU A 166 -3.44 8.29 15.07
CA LEU A 166 -4.53 8.07 16.03
C LEU A 166 -4.12 7.07 17.12
N GLY A 167 -3.41 5.99 16.78
CA GLY A 167 -2.86 5.03 17.73
C GLY A 167 -1.86 5.68 18.69
N TYR A 168 -0.98 6.54 18.20
CA TYR A 168 -0.02 7.28 19.03
C TYR A 168 -0.72 8.28 19.96
N ILE A 169 -1.74 8.99 19.48
CA ILE A 169 -2.56 9.88 20.30
C ILE A 169 -3.29 9.09 21.38
N SER A 170 -3.82 7.91 21.07
CA SER A 170 -4.44 7.01 22.02
C SER A 170 -3.47 6.58 23.11
N ASN A 171 -2.23 6.20 22.76
CA ASN A 171 -1.18 5.88 23.73
C ASN A 171 -0.90 7.06 24.67
N PHE A 172 -0.77 8.27 24.13
CA PHE A 172 -0.54 9.46 24.93
C PHE A 172 -1.74 9.77 25.85
N ALA A 173 -2.96 9.68 25.36
CA ALA A 173 -4.18 9.95 26.12
C ALA A 173 -4.35 8.99 27.31
N PHE A 174 -4.08 7.71 27.11
CA PHE A 174 -4.26 6.68 28.14
C PHE A 174 -3.00 6.39 28.97
N SER A 175 -1.87 7.05 28.69
CA SER A 175 -0.60 6.87 29.41
C SER A 175 -0.68 7.22 30.89
N LYS A 176 -1.57 8.14 31.28
CA LYS A 176 -1.78 8.60 32.66
C LYS A 176 -2.68 7.68 33.50
N MET A 177 -3.29 6.66 32.87
CA MET A 177 -4.11 5.69 33.59
C MET A 177 -3.25 4.67 34.35
N THR A 178 -3.87 3.89 35.22
CA THR A 178 -3.18 2.80 35.94
C THR A 178 -2.56 1.80 34.95
N LEU A 179 -1.41 1.22 35.31
CA LEU A 179 -0.65 0.31 34.45
C LEU A 179 -1.53 -0.80 33.83
N LYS A 180 -2.41 -1.41 34.64
CA LYS A 180 -3.28 -2.50 34.17
C LYS A 180 -4.39 -2.04 33.24
N LEU A 181 -4.96 -0.86 33.45
CA LEU A 181 -6.09 -0.37 32.68
C LEU A 181 -5.62 0.38 31.41
N GLY A 182 -4.50 1.11 31.50
CA GLY A 182 -4.02 1.98 30.43
C GLY A 182 -3.85 1.24 29.11
N TRP A 183 -3.02 0.18 29.05
CA TRP A 183 -2.77 -0.54 27.82
C TRP A 183 -4.00 -1.31 27.31
N ARG A 184 -4.87 -1.78 28.22
CA ARG A 184 -6.14 -2.41 27.82
C ARG A 184 -7.08 -1.44 27.16
N MET A 185 -7.16 -0.19 27.67
CA MET A 185 -7.94 0.87 27.03
C MET A 185 -7.34 1.30 25.69
N MET A 186 -6.00 1.43 25.63
CA MET A 186 -5.32 1.71 24.35
C MET A 186 -5.74 0.72 23.26
N LEU A 187 -5.71 -0.57 23.54
CA LEU A 187 -6.08 -1.62 22.57
C LEU A 187 -7.59 -1.69 22.34
N GLY A 188 -8.39 -1.63 23.40
CA GLY A 188 -9.85 -1.76 23.34
C GLY A 188 -10.54 -0.62 22.61
N VAL A 189 -10.03 0.60 22.71
CA VAL A 189 -10.57 1.78 22.00
C VAL A 189 -10.49 1.63 20.48
N GLY A 190 -9.60 0.79 19.95
CA GLY A 190 -9.57 0.41 18.53
C GLY A 190 -10.90 -0.21 18.02
N ALA A 191 -11.74 -0.73 18.91
CA ALA A 191 -13.08 -1.19 18.56
C ALA A 191 -13.99 -0.03 18.08
N ILE A 192 -13.80 1.20 18.57
CA ILE A 192 -14.66 2.35 18.20
C ILE A 192 -14.56 2.68 16.71
N PRO A 193 -13.36 3.00 16.14
CA PRO A 193 -13.26 3.26 14.71
C PRO A 193 -13.73 2.07 13.87
N SER A 194 -13.47 0.84 14.32
CA SER A 194 -13.93 -0.36 13.64
C SER A 194 -15.47 -0.44 13.54
N ALA A 195 -16.18 -0.18 14.65
CA ALA A 195 -17.63 -0.16 14.68
C ALA A 195 -18.20 0.94 13.76
N LEU A 196 -17.64 2.15 13.82
CA LEU A 196 -18.07 3.28 13.00
C LEU A 196 -17.89 3.00 11.51
N ILE A 197 -16.73 2.46 11.10
CA ILE A 197 -16.46 2.08 9.71
C ILE A 197 -17.44 1.00 9.27
N THR A 198 -17.63 -0.05 10.07
CA THR A 198 -18.54 -1.16 9.76
C THR A 198 -19.98 -0.67 9.53
N LEU A 199 -20.48 0.20 10.41
CA LEU A 199 -21.80 0.80 10.26
C LEU A 199 -21.90 1.72 9.02
N GLY A 200 -20.86 2.54 8.77
CA GLY A 200 -20.81 3.42 7.61
C GLY A 200 -20.84 2.64 6.29
N VAL A 201 -20.09 1.54 6.21
CA VAL A 201 -20.04 0.70 5.00
C VAL A 201 -21.37 0.00 4.72
N LEU A 202 -22.20 -0.26 5.72
CA LEU A 202 -23.55 -0.80 5.51
C LEU A 202 -24.46 0.15 4.70
N ALA A 203 -24.18 1.44 4.67
CA ALA A 203 -24.91 2.41 3.84
C ALA A 203 -24.40 2.50 2.39
N MET A 204 -23.26 1.86 2.07
CA MET A 204 -22.65 1.90 0.73
C MET A 204 -23.31 0.90 -0.23
N PRO A 205 -23.29 1.15 -1.55
CA PRO A 205 -23.71 0.17 -2.55
C PRO A 205 -22.71 -0.98 -2.66
N GLU A 206 -23.10 -2.07 -3.29
CA GLU A 206 -22.16 -3.13 -3.66
C GLU A 206 -21.34 -2.72 -4.89
N SER A 207 -20.17 -3.36 -5.10
CA SER A 207 -19.34 -3.10 -6.27
C SER A 207 -20.07 -3.40 -7.58
N PRO A 208 -20.07 -2.48 -8.56
CA PRO A 208 -20.69 -2.72 -9.85
C PRO A 208 -20.02 -3.87 -10.63
N ARG A 209 -18.70 -4.03 -10.50
CA ARG A 209 -17.97 -5.15 -11.09
C ARG A 209 -18.44 -6.50 -10.55
N TRP A 210 -18.57 -6.60 -9.23
CA TRP A 210 -19.02 -7.82 -8.61
C TRP A 210 -20.46 -8.16 -9.00
N LEU A 211 -21.34 -7.14 -9.06
CA LEU A 211 -22.72 -7.33 -9.48
C LEU A 211 -22.83 -7.89 -10.92
N VAL A 212 -22.04 -7.36 -11.86
CA VAL A 212 -21.99 -7.88 -13.23
C VAL A 212 -21.45 -9.31 -13.25
N MET A 213 -20.39 -9.62 -12.52
CA MET A 213 -19.82 -10.98 -12.43
C MET A 213 -20.79 -11.98 -11.79
N ARG A 214 -21.77 -11.52 -11.02
CA ARG A 214 -22.88 -12.31 -10.47
C ARG A 214 -24.09 -12.34 -11.37
N GLY A 215 -24.02 -11.70 -12.55
CA GLY A 215 -25.12 -11.62 -13.50
C GLY A 215 -26.24 -10.65 -13.12
N ARG A 216 -26.08 -9.81 -12.08
CA ARG A 216 -27.09 -8.83 -11.60
C ARG A 216 -26.92 -7.50 -12.32
N LEU A 217 -27.19 -7.46 -13.65
CA LEU A 217 -26.91 -6.29 -14.49
C LEU A 217 -27.78 -5.08 -14.14
N GLY A 218 -29.05 -5.28 -13.80
CA GLY A 218 -29.97 -4.19 -13.44
C GLY A 218 -29.51 -3.43 -12.19
N GLU A 219 -28.98 -4.14 -11.18
CA GLU A 219 -28.41 -3.51 -9.99
C GLU A 219 -27.07 -2.82 -10.29
N ALA A 220 -26.21 -3.46 -11.08
CA ALA A 220 -24.94 -2.86 -11.51
C ALA A 220 -25.17 -1.53 -12.24
N THR A 221 -26.15 -1.48 -13.13
CA THR A 221 -26.54 -0.25 -13.85
C THR A 221 -27.01 0.84 -12.89
N LYS A 222 -27.83 0.51 -11.88
CA LYS A 222 -28.28 1.47 -10.86
C LYS A 222 -27.10 2.04 -10.07
N VAL A 223 -26.13 1.21 -9.71
CA VAL A 223 -24.93 1.64 -8.97
C VAL A 223 -24.05 2.52 -9.87
N LEU A 224 -23.79 2.10 -11.11
CA LEU A 224 -22.98 2.87 -12.06
C LEU A 224 -23.58 4.24 -12.35
N ASN A 225 -24.90 4.35 -12.52
CA ASN A 225 -25.59 5.63 -12.69
C ASN A 225 -25.45 6.57 -11.46
N LYS A 226 -25.27 6.01 -10.25
CA LYS A 226 -25.01 6.79 -9.03
C LYS A 226 -23.54 7.17 -8.85
N THR A 227 -22.61 6.37 -9.38
CA THR A 227 -21.17 6.49 -9.12
C THR A 227 -20.36 7.00 -10.30
N SER A 228 -20.97 7.25 -11.45
CA SER A 228 -20.33 7.86 -12.63
C SER A 228 -20.67 9.34 -12.73
N ASP A 229 -19.80 10.10 -13.39
CA ASP A 229 -19.95 11.55 -13.55
C ASP A 229 -21.01 11.91 -14.60
N SER A 230 -21.29 11.00 -15.55
CA SER A 230 -22.32 11.14 -16.57
C SER A 230 -22.99 9.78 -16.89
N LYS A 231 -24.16 9.81 -17.56
CA LYS A 231 -24.85 8.60 -18.02
C LYS A 231 -24.06 7.86 -19.10
N GLU A 232 -23.38 8.61 -19.96
CA GLU A 232 -22.52 8.10 -21.02
C GLU A 232 -21.34 7.34 -20.42
N GLU A 233 -20.67 7.91 -19.41
CA GLU A 233 -19.61 7.21 -18.66
C GLU A 233 -20.13 5.94 -17.99
N ALA A 234 -21.31 5.99 -17.38
CA ALA A 234 -21.91 4.81 -16.75
C ALA A 234 -22.14 3.67 -17.76
N GLN A 235 -22.59 4.01 -18.97
CA GLN A 235 -22.79 3.04 -20.05
C GLN A 235 -21.45 2.47 -20.57
N LEU A 236 -20.45 3.31 -20.77
CA LEU A 236 -19.10 2.87 -21.17
C LEU A 236 -18.49 1.92 -20.14
N ARG A 237 -18.53 2.30 -18.86
CA ARG A 237 -18.05 1.43 -17.76
C ARG A 237 -18.83 0.11 -17.71
N LEU A 238 -20.15 0.13 -17.93
CA LEU A 238 -20.96 -1.09 -17.96
C LEU A 238 -20.55 -1.99 -19.15
N ALA A 239 -20.33 -1.41 -20.33
CA ALA A 239 -19.88 -2.14 -21.52
C ALA A 239 -18.49 -2.79 -21.30
N GLU A 240 -17.53 -2.03 -20.76
CA GLU A 240 -16.21 -2.57 -20.40
C GLU A 240 -16.29 -3.74 -19.41
N ILE A 241 -17.12 -3.61 -18.37
CA ILE A 241 -17.29 -4.68 -17.36
C ILE A 241 -17.99 -5.90 -17.96
N LYS A 242 -19.02 -5.72 -18.82
CA LYS A 242 -19.69 -6.80 -19.55
C LYS A 242 -18.69 -7.54 -20.46
N GLN A 243 -17.89 -6.80 -21.24
CA GLN A 243 -16.85 -7.38 -22.09
C GLN A 243 -15.84 -8.21 -21.28
N ALA A 244 -15.35 -7.67 -20.14
CA ALA A 244 -14.46 -8.40 -19.24
C ALA A 244 -15.10 -9.65 -18.61
N ALA A 245 -16.41 -9.66 -18.43
CA ALA A 245 -17.18 -10.81 -17.93
C ALA A 245 -17.60 -11.81 -19.03
N GLY A 246 -17.30 -11.51 -20.31
CA GLY A 246 -17.72 -12.35 -21.44
C GLY A 246 -19.23 -12.27 -21.75
N ILE A 247 -19.89 -11.19 -21.35
CA ILE A 247 -21.30 -10.93 -21.60
C ILE A 247 -21.43 -10.07 -22.86
N PRO A 248 -22.28 -10.44 -23.85
CA PRO A 248 -22.53 -9.61 -25.03
C PRO A 248 -23.04 -8.21 -24.65
N GLU A 249 -22.58 -7.17 -25.34
CA GLU A 249 -23.01 -5.79 -25.09
C GLU A 249 -24.51 -5.61 -25.28
N SER A 250 -25.10 -6.34 -26.24
CA SER A 250 -26.53 -6.31 -26.57
C SER A 250 -27.42 -6.92 -25.48
N CYS A 251 -26.85 -7.62 -24.49
CA CYS A 251 -27.64 -8.25 -23.44
C CYS A 251 -28.10 -7.19 -22.42
N ASN A 252 -29.39 -6.91 -22.37
CA ASN A 252 -29.99 -5.93 -21.45
C ASN A 252 -30.86 -6.58 -20.37
N ASP A 253 -30.78 -7.90 -20.21
CA ASP A 253 -31.51 -8.61 -19.17
C ASP A 253 -31.02 -8.22 -17.77
N ASP A 254 -31.95 -8.09 -16.82
CA ASP A 254 -31.61 -7.73 -15.43
C ASP A 254 -30.76 -8.80 -14.74
N VAL A 255 -30.89 -10.07 -15.15
CA VAL A 255 -30.13 -11.20 -14.58
C VAL A 255 -29.63 -12.12 -15.71
N VAL A 256 -28.35 -12.39 -15.74
CA VAL A 256 -27.66 -13.22 -16.77
C VAL A 256 -26.83 -14.30 -16.10
N GLN A 257 -26.78 -15.50 -16.68
CA GLN A 257 -25.84 -16.54 -16.26
C GLN A 257 -24.45 -16.26 -16.85
N VAL A 258 -23.48 -16.00 -15.97
CA VAL A 258 -22.08 -15.75 -16.36
C VAL A 258 -21.29 -17.05 -16.27
N THR A 259 -20.68 -17.45 -17.38
CA THR A 259 -19.81 -18.64 -17.41
C THR A 259 -18.48 -18.31 -16.73
N LYS A 260 -18.12 -19.06 -15.68
CA LYS A 260 -16.84 -18.89 -14.98
C LYS A 260 -15.67 -19.11 -15.93
N GLN A 261 -14.96 -18.05 -16.27
CA GLN A 261 -13.66 -18.19 -16.92
C GLN A 261 -12.60 -18.66 -15.91
N SER A 262 -12.03 -19.83 -16.15
CA SER A 262 -10.95 -20.43 -15.34
C SER A 262 -9.60 -19.89 -15.81
N THR A 263 -9.15 -18.75 -15.29
CA THR A 263 -7.93 -18.09 -15.82
C THR A 263 -6.77 -17.99 -14.79
N GLY A 264 -6.91 -18.49 -13.58
CA GLY A 264 -5.92 -18.21 -12.51
C GLY A 264 -4.67 -19.10 -12.49
N LYS A 265 -4.74 -20.34 -12.94
CA LYS A 265 -3.61 -21.30 -12.76
C LYS A 265 -2.44 -21.08 -13.71
N ASP A 266 -2.71 -20.64 -14.92
CA ASP A 266 -1.66 -20.48 -15.94
C ASP A 266 -0.86 -19.20 -15.74
N VAL A 267 -1.46 -18.15 -15.15
CA VAL A 267 -0.79 -16.89 -14.81
C VAL A 267 0.33 -17.09 -13.76
N TRP A 268 0.10 -17.92 -12.73
CA TRP A 268 1.13 -18.21 -11.74
C TRP A 268 2.30 -19.02 -12.32
N LYS A 269 2.02 -19.93 -13.26
CA LYS A 269 3.08 -20.66 -13.98
C LYS A 269 3.92 -19.72 -14.84
N GLU A 270 3.27 -18.80 -15.56
CA GLU A 270 3.96 -17.81 -16.37
C GLU A 270 4.77 -16.83 -15.52
N LEU A 271 4.29 -16.45 -14.33
CA LEU A 271 4.98 -15.50 -13.46
C LEU A 271 6.25 -16.10 -12.83
N PHE A 272 6.20 -17.37 -12.39
CA PHE A 272 7.27 -17.98 -11.58
C PHE A 272 7.95 -19.20 -12.20
N LEU A 273 7.25 -20.03 -12.99
CA LEU A 273 7.81 -21.26 -13.53
C LEU A 273 8.42 -21.06 -14.92
N TYR A 274 7.76 -20.33 -15.79
CA TYR A 274 8.20 -20.11 -17.17
C TYR A 274 8.11 -18.64 -17.58
N PRO A 275 8.76 -17.70 -16.82
CA PRO A 275 8.71 -16.29 -17.15
C PRO A 275 9.50 -16.01 -18.43
N THR A 276 8.93 -15.16 -19.30
CA THR A 276 9.71 -14.57 -20.41
C THR A 276 10.84 -13.70 -19.82
N PRO A 277 11.94 -13.46 -20.55
CA PRO A 277 13.04 -12.63 -20.03
C PRO A 277 12.58 -11.26 -19.54
N ALA A 278 11.64 -10.61 -20.21
CA ALA A 278 11.05 -9.33 -19.79
C ALA A 278 10.26 -9.48 -18.50
N VAL A 279 9.36 -10.47 -18.40
CA VAL A 279 8.57 -10.75 -17.20
C VAL A 279 9.47 -11.08 -16.01
N ARG A 280 10.55 -11.85 -16.22
CA ARG A 280 11.51 -12.16 -15.15
C ARG A 280 12.16 -10.89 -14.58
N HIS A 281 12.59 -9.94 -15.43
CA HIS A 281 13.14 -8.67 -14.95
C HIS A 281 12.09 -7.83 -14.22
N ILE A 282 10.86 -7.77 -14.72
CA ILE A 282 9.74 -7.10 -14.05
C ILE A 282 9.49 -7.69 -12.65
N VAL A 283 9.45 -9.02 -12.55
CA VAL A 283 9.24 -9.72 -11.26
C VAL A 283 10.37 -9.40 -10.28
N ILE A 284 11.64 -9.48 -10.73
CA ILE A 284 12.80 -9.15 -9.88
C ILE A 284 12.74 -7.69 -9.42
N ALA A 285 12.42 -6.75 -10.31
CA ALA A 285 12.31 -5.34 -9.98
C ALA A 285 11.18 -5.08 -8.98
N ALA A 286 9.99 -5.65 -9.23
CA ALA A 286 8.82 -5.48 -8.38
C ALA A 286 8.97 -6.16 -7.00
N LEU A 287 9.47 -7.39 -6.93
CA LEU A 287 9.70 -8.06 -5.64
C LEU A 287 10.87 -7.42 -4.88
N GLY A 288 11.91 -6.98 -5.60
CA GLY A 288 13.06 -6.30 -5.02
C GLY A 288 12.69 -4.98 -4.34
N ILE A 289 11.83 -4.16 -4.96
CA ILE A 289 11.40 -2.89 -4.34
C ILE A 289 10.64 -3.13 -3.04
N TYR A 290 9.75 -4.14 -2.96
CA TYR A 290 9.04 -4.51 -1.74
C TYR A 290 9.98 -5.05 -0.65
N CYS A 291 10.96 -5.87 -1.04
CA CYS A 291 11.93 -6.44 -0.13
C CYS A 291 12.82 -5.35 0.49
N PHE A 292 13.45 -4.52 -0.33
CA PHE A 292 14.35 -3.45 0.15
C PHE A 292 13.62 -2.35 0.91
N GLN A 293 12.36 -2.04 0.55
CA GLN A 293 11.52 -1.11 1.29
C GLN A 293 11.41 -1.52 2.76
N GLN A 294 11.08 -2.78 3.04
CA GLN A 294 10.89 -3.25 4.40
C GLN A 294 12.22 -3.57 5.11
N SER A 295 13.20 -4.10 4.37
CA SER A 295 14.52 -4.43 4.93
C SER A 295 15.32 -3.19 5.34
N SER A 296 14.93 -1.98 4.91
CA SER A 296 15.46 -0.71 5.41
C SER A 296 15.14 -0.44 6.89
N GLY A 297 14.30 -1.28 7.51
CA GLY A 297 13.96 -1.19 8.93
C GLY A 297 12.84 -0.21 9.27
N VAL A 298 12.09 0.30 8.28
CA VAL A 298 11.07 1.34 8.52
C VAL A 298 10.01 0.92 9.53
N ASP A 299 9.47 -0.29 9.40
CA ASP A 299 8.42 -0.77 10.32
C ASP A 299 8.98 -1.00 11.73
N ALA A 300 10.24 -1.46 11.84
CA ALA A 300 10.90 -1.58 13.13
C ALA A 300 11.13 -0.21 13.79
N ILE A 301 11.66 0.77 13.06
CA ILE A 301 11.92 2.11 13.60
C ILE A 301 10.61 2.78 14.04
N VAL A 302 9.57 2.69 13.25
CA VAL A 302 8.24 3.23 13.58
C VAL A 302 7.66 2.54 14.81
N LEU A 303 7.70 1.20 14.84
CA LEU A 303 7.08 0.38 15.87
C LEU A 303 7.85 0.46 17.21
N TYR A 304 9.17 0.56 17.17
CA TYR A 304 10.03 0.65 18.34
C TYR A 304 10.50 2.08 18.67
N SER A 305 9.93 3.11 18.02
CA SER A 305 10.33 4.51 18.25
C SER A 305 10.38 4.92 19.72
N PRO A 306 9.42 4.55 20.62
CA PRO A 306 9.56 4.88 22.03
C PRO A 306 10.77 4.22 22.68
N ARG A 307 11.07 2.97 22.33
CA ARG A 307 12.26 2.26 22.81
C ARG A 307 13.55 2.89 22.34
N ILE A 308 13.58 3.32 21.08
CA ILE A 308 14.74 4.05 20.52
C ILE A 308 14.97 5.33 21.33
N PHE A 309 13.92 6.11 21.59
CA PHE A 309 14.03 7.35 22.36
C PHE A 309 14.43 7.11 23.83
N GLN A 310 13.90 6.07 24.49
CA GLN A 310 14.30 5.67 25.83
C GLN A 310 15.80 5.30 25.90
N ASN A 311 16.29 4.53 24.93
CA ASN A 311 17.70 4.17 24.85
C ASN A 311 18.60 5.37 24.52
N ALA A 312 18.12 6.34 23.73
CA ALA A 312 18.82 7.60 23.51
C ALA A 312 18.98 8.45 24.79
N GLY A 313 18.13 8.20 25.82
CA GLY A 313 18.25 8.87 27.13
C GLY A 313 16.99 9.56 27.62
N MET A 314 15.86 9.41 26.94
CA MET A 314 14.58 9.92 27.45
C MET A 314 14.09 9.01 28.59
N THR A 315 13.99 9.57 29.79
CA THR A 315 13.58 8.83 31.00
C THR A 315 12.09 8.94 31.30
N ASP A 316 11.45 10.00 30.81
CA ASP A 316 10.00 10.23 31.03
C ASP A 316 9.18 9.57 29.92
N ASP A 317 8.29 8.65 30.31
CA ASP A 317 7.38 7.95 29.40
C ASP A 317 6.46 8.94 28.66
N THR A 318 6.04 10.06 29.29
CA THR A 318 5.15 11.07 28.68
C THR A 318 5.83 11.79 27.52
N HIS A 319 7.07 12.26 27.73
CA HIS A 319 7.86 12.92 26.68
C HIS A 319 8.20 11.95 25.55
N THR A 320 8.49 10.69 25.89
CA THR A 320 8.74 9.62 24.90
C THR A 320 7.54 9.39 24.01
N LEU A 321 6.33 9.30 24.58
CA LEU A 321 5.11 9.13 23.80
C LEU A 321 4.78 10.38 22.97
N LEU A 322 5.05 11.59 23.49
CA LEU A 322 4.88 12.83 22.74
C LEU A 322 5.81 12.90 21.53
N ALA A 323 7.09 12.52 21.69
CA ALA A 323 8.02 12.40 20.56
C ALA A 323 7.54 11.37 19.53
N THR A 324 6.91 10.28 19.96
CA THR A 324 6.32 9.28 19.07
C THR A 324 5.10 9.84 18.31
N VAL A 325 4.27 10.67 18.94
CA VAL A 325 3.19 11.40 18.24
C VAL A 325 3.76 12.30 17.14
N ALA A 326 4.90 12.97 17.39
CA ALA A 326 5.58 13.77 16.37
C ALA A 326 6.04 12.92 15.17
N VAL A 327 6.53 11.69 15.40
CA VAL A 327 6.86 10.73 14.33
C VAL A 327 5.63 10.43 13.46
N GLY A 328 4.48 10.13 14.08
CA GLY A 328 3.22 9.87 13.35
C GLY A 328 2.72 11.08 12.58
N PHE A 329 2.83 12.28 13.17
CA PHE A 329 2.45 13.53 12.51
C PHE A 329 3.30 13.80 11.27
N VAL A 330 4.63 13.71 11.41
CA VAL A 330 5.57 13.88 10.29
C VAL A 330 5.29 12.84 9.20
N LYS A 331 5.10 11.57 9.57
CA LYS A 331 4.78 10.50 8.62
C LYS A 331 3.52 10.82 7.81
N THR A 332 2.44 11.20 8.48
CA THR A 332 1.17 11.54 7.84
C THR A 332 1.28 12.78 6.94
N LEU A 333 1.97 13.82 7.42
CA LEU A 333 2.18 15.04 6.65
C LEU A 333 2.94 14.78 5.35
N PHE A 334 4.06 14.06 5.43
CA PHE A 334 4.92 13.84 4.28
C PHE A 334 4.32 12.84 3.28
N ILE A 335 3.45 11.89 3.68
CA ILE A 335 2.74 11.03 2.73
C ILE A 335 1.69 11.82 1.93
N VAL A 336 1.01 12.79 2.57
CA VAL A 336 0.07 13.68 1.87
C VAL A 336 0.84 14.60 0.90
N LEU A 337 1.97 15.16 1.30
CA LEU A 337 2.83 15.94 0.41
C LEU A 337 3.35 15.11 -0.77
N SER A 338 3.71 13.86 -0.52
CA SER A 338 4.16 12.92 -1.56
C SER A 338 3.11 12.75 -2.66
N SER A 339 1.85 12.59 -2.30
CA SER A 339 0.77 12.40 -3.29
C SER A 339 0.60 13.60 -4.24
N LEU A 340 0.99 14.81 -3.82
CA LEU A 340 0.95 16.01 -4.64
C LEU A 340 2.17 16.17 -5.57
N VAL A 341 3.30 15.57 -5.21
CA VAL A 341 4.59 15.74 -5.89
C VAL A 341 4.90 14.58 -6.82
N LEU A 342 4.39 13.38 -6.53
CA LEU A 342 4.70 12.12 -7.22
C LEU A 342 4.54 12.19 -8.75
N ASP A 343 3.46 12.81 -9.23
CA ASP A 343 3.18 12.91 -10.67
C ASP A 343 4.02 13.98 -11.37
N ARG A 344 4.57 14.94 -10.61
CA ARG A 344 5.39 16.03 -11.16
C ARG A 344 6.86 15.67 -11.30
N VAL A 345 7.43 14.96 -10.32
CA VAL A 345 8.86 14.64 -10.26
C VAL A 345 9.18 13.34 -11.02
N GLY A 346 8.32 12.33 -10.93
CA GLY A 346 8.57 11.00 -11.48
C GLY A 346 8.95 9.99 -10.38
N ARG A 347 8.77 8.71 -10.69
CA ARG A 347 8.87 7.63 -9.69
C ARG A 347 10.33 7.34 -9.31
N ARG A 348 11.20 7.19 -10.29
CA ARG A 348 12.61 6.83 -10.06
C ARG A 348 13.42 7.90 -9.34
N PRO A 349 13.43 9.21 -9.75
CA PRO A 349 14.18 10.24 -9.05
C PRO A 349 13.72 10.41 -7.59
N MET A 350 12.40 10.35 -7.38
CA MET A 350 11.80 10.50 -6.05
C MET A 350 12.14 9.31 -5.14
N LEU A 351 12.16 8.07 -5.67
CA LEU A 351 12.60 6.89 -4.92
C LEU A 351 14.07 6.98 -4.53
N LEU A 352 14.95 7.32 -5.47
CA LEU A 352 16.38 7.42 -5.22
C LEU A 352 16.74 8.53 -4.22
N SER A 353 16.09 9.70 -4.31
CA SER A 353 16.29 10.78 -3.33
C SER A 353 15.78 10.40 -1.94
N SER A 354 14.64 9.72 -1.86
CA SER A 354 14.05 9.21 -0.62
C SER A 354 14.99 8.22 0.07
N VAL A 355 15.43 7.18 -0.63
CA VAL A 355 16.33 6.17 -0.05
C VAL A 355 17.68 6.77 0.29
N GLY A 356 18.19 7.72 -0.50
CA GLY A 356 19.39 8.48 -0.17
C GLY A 356 19.28 9.25 1.15
N GLY A 357 18.14 9.91 1.36
CA GLY A 357 17.84 10.58 2.64
C GLY A 357 17.71 9.60 3.82
N MET A 358 17.11 8.43 3.59
CA MET A 358 17.04 7.35 4.59
C MET A 358 18.42 6.85 4.98
N MET A 359 19.32 6.63 4.01
CA MET A 359 20.71 6.20 4.26
C MET A 359 21.44 7.18 5.15
N VAL A 360 21.39 8.48 4.83
CA VAL A 360 22.05 9.53 5.62
C VAL A 360 21.47 9.59 7.03
N SER A 361 20.15 9.54 7.17
CA SER A 361 19.48 9.57 8.48
C SER A 361 19.86 8.37 9.35
N LEU A 362 19.90 7.15 8.78
CA LEU A 362 20.30 5.92 9.49
C LEU A 362 21.79 5.93 9.88
N LEU A 363 22.65 6.39 8.98
CA LEU A 363 24.08 6.51 9.25
C LEU A 363 24.33 7.48 10.42
N THR A 364 23.72 8.65 10.37
CA THR A 364 23.82 9.66 11.44
C THR A 364 23.25 9.15 12.76
N LEU A 365 22.12 8.42 12.70
CA LEU A 365 21.51 7.79 13.87
C LEU A 365 22.44 6.73 14.49
N GLY A 366 23.10 5.91 13.65
CA GLY A 366 24.08 4.92 14.08
C GLY A 366 25.28 5.57 14.78
N ILE A 367 25.80 6.66 14.23
CA ILE A 367 26.90 7.45 14.85
C ILE A 367 26.43 8.02 16.20
N ALA A 368 25.25 8.64 16.24
CA ALA A 368 24.71 9.22 17.46
C ALA A 368 24.56 8.18 18.59
N PHE A 369 23.99 7.00 18.27
CA PHE A 369 23.86 5.92 19.26
C PHE A 369 25.20 5.35 19.71
N THR A 370 26.18 5.20 18.82
CA THR A 370 27.51 4.76 19.19
C THR A 370 28.18 5.74 20.17
N ILE A 371 27.99 7.05 19.97
CA ILE A 371 28.51 8.06 20.90
C ILE A 371 27.77 8.01 22.25
N ILE A 372 26.45 7.88 22.22
CA ILE A 372 25.60 7.80 23.44
C ILE A 372 25.96 6.56 24.26
N GLU A 373 26.16 5.40 23.62
CA GLU A 373 26.50 4.14 24.27
C GLU A 373 27.90 4.16 24.92
N ASN A 374 28.86 4.91 24.33
CA ASN A 374 30.20 5.04 24.82
C ASN A 374 30.43 6.22 25.79
N SER A 375 29.37 7.03 26.04
CA SER A 375 29.46 8.19 26.95
C SER A 375 28.97 7.82 28.35
N GLU A 376 29.71 8.21 29.41
CA GLU A 376 29.30 8.01 30.81
C GLU A 376 28.00 8.76 31.17
N SER A 377 27.82 9.96 30.61
CA SER A 377 26.57 10.72 30.71
C SER A 377 25.95 10.88 29.34
N LYS A 378 24.64 10.52 29.21
CA LYS A 378 23.94 10.66 27.95
C LYS A 378 23.82 12.14 27.57
N PRO A 379 24.46 12.60 26.51
CA PRO A 379 24.50 14.03 26.17
C PRO A 379 23.13 14.48 25.62
N ILE A 380 22.62 15.63 26.08
CA ILE A 380 21.32 16.18 25.67
C ILE A 380 21.24 16.39 24.15
N TRP A 381 22.37 16.84 23.54
CA TRP A 381 22.41 16.99 22.07
C TRP A 381 22.24 15.65 21.33
N GLY A 382 22.71 14.54 21.92
CA GLY A 382 22.55 13.19 21.35
C GLY A 382 21.11 12.76 21.33
N ILE A 383 20.33 13.08 22.38
CA ILE A 383 18.89 12.82 22.43
C ILE A 383 18.19 13.62 21.33
N GLY A 384 18.45 14.92 21.25
CA GLY A 384 17.88 15.79 20.21
C GLY A 384 18.22 15.35 18.80
N LEU A 385 19.47 14.96 18.55
CA LEU A 385 19.92 14.43 17.25
C LEU A 385 19.21 13.12 16.90
N SER A 386 19.06 12.20 17.86
CA SER A 386 18.36 10.93 17.65
C SER A 386 16.90 11.14 17.27
N ILE A 387 16.19 12.05 17.94
CA ILE A 387 14.81 12.40 17.59
C ILE A 387 14.76 13.01 16.19
N ALA A 388 15.62 13.99 15.90
CA ALA A 388 15.67 14.66 14.60
C ALA A 388 15.94 13.68 13.45
N MET A 389 16.86 12.71 13.64
CA MET A 389 17.20 11.72 12.62
C MET A 389 16.10 10.67 12.42
N VAL A 390 15.39 10.25 13.47
CA VAL A 390 14.21 9.39 13.33
C VAL A 390 13.12 10.12 12.55
N LEU A 391 12.86 11.39 12.85
CA LEU A 391 11.88 12.20 12.11
C LEU A 391 12.30 12.40 10.64
N ALA A 392 13.58 12.67 10.39
CA ALA A 392 14.13 12.81 9.03
C ALA A 392 14.03 11.49 8.24
N PHE A 393 14.35 10.36 8.87
CA PHE A 393 14.20 9.03 8.27
C PHE A 393 12.75 8.74 7.86
N VAL A 394 11.80 8.99 8.76
CA VAL A 394 10.37 8.77 8.49
C VAL A 394 9.85 9.74 7.43
N ALA A 395 10.29 11.00 7.44
CA ALA A 395 9.93 12.00 6.44
C ALA A 395 10.42 11.59 5.04
N THR A 396 11.71 11.23 4.93
CA THR A 396 12.31 10.80 3.65
C THR A 396 11.67 9.51 3.12
N PHE A 397 11.39 8.54 3.99
CA PHE A 397 10.63 7.34 3.62
C PHE A 397 9.24 7.69 3.07
N SER A 398 8.50 8.56 3.75
CA SER A 398 7.11 8.91 3.42
C SER A 398 6.98 9.71 2.13
N ILE A 399 8.02 10.45 1.72
CA ILE A 399 8.03 11.18 0.46
C ILE A 399 8.14 10.22 -0.73
N GLY A 400 8.94 9.16 -0.66
CA GLY A 400 9.26 8.34 -1.83
C GLY A 400 9.08 6.85 -1.62
N ALA A 401 9.94 6.20 -0.84
CA ALA A 401 9.98 4.74 -0.72
C ALA A 401 8.64 4.13 -0.26
N GLY A 402 7.85 4.85 0.56
CA GLY A 402 6.52 4.43 0.99
C GLY A 402 5.55 4.27 -0.17
N PRO A 403 5.07 5.37 -0.76
CA PRO A 403 4.03 5.34 -1.78
C PRO A 403 4.50 4.79 -3.11
N ILE A 404 5.76 5.05 -3.53
CA ILE A 404 6.26 4.65 -4.84
C ILE A 404 6.27 3.13 -5.00
N THR A 405 6.58 2.37 -3.96
CA THR A 405 6.61 0.91 -4.02
C THR A 405 5.29 0.34 -4.53
N TRP A 406 4.16 0.86 -4.06
CA TRP A 406 2.82 0.43 -4.46
C TRP A 406 2.47 0.88 -5.87
N VAL A 407 2.74 2.14 -6.18
CA VAL A 407 2.46 2.73 -7.50
C VAL A 407 3.30 2.06 -8.57
N TYR A 408 4.61 1.95 -8.34
CA TYR A 408 5.56 1.35 -9.29
C TYR A 408 5.19 -0.10 -9.63
N SER A 409 4.87 -0.91 -8.62
CA SER A 409 4.49 -2.31 -8.85
C SER A 409 3.20 -2.43 -9.67
N ALA A 410 2.24 -1.52 -9.49
CA ALA A 410 1.02 -1.49 -10.29
C ALA A 410 1.24 -1.01 -11.74
N GLU A 411 2.25 -0.17 -11.99
CA GLU A 411 2.59 0.38 -13.31
C GLU A 411 3.47 -0.55 -14.14
N VAL A 412 4.30 -1.38 -13.51
CA VAL A 412 5.31 -2.22 -14.19
C VAL A 412 4.75 -3.53 -14.72
N PHE A 413 3.78 -4.13 -14.02
CA PHE A 413 3.21 -5.40 -14.48
C PHE A 413 2.24 -5.21 -15.66
N PRO A 414 2.35 -6.04 -16.73
CA PRO A 414 1.34 -6.14 -17.77
C PRO A 414 -0.04 -6.39 -17.19
N LEU A 415 -1.10 -5.86 -17.82
CA LEU A 415 -2.49 -5.96 -17.33
C LEU A 415 -2.88 -7.38 -16.92
N ARG A 416 -2.46 -8.38 -17.71
CA ARG A 416 -2.76 -9.80 -17.50
C ARG A 416 -2.12 -10.37 -16.22
N LEU A 417 -0.91 -9.93 -15.87
CA LEU A 417 -0.12 -10.46 -14.74
C LEU A 417 -0.21 -9.58 -13.49
N ARG A 418 -0.78 -8.37 -13.59
CA ARG A 418 -0.72 -7.33 -12.57
C ARG A 418 -1.26 -7.77 -11.22
N ALA A 419 -2.45 -8.37 -11.19
CA ALA A 419 -3.10 -8.74 -9.93
C ALA A 419 -2.25 -9.76 -9.14
N GLN A 420 -1.73 -10.79 -9.83
CA GLN A 420 -0.90 -11.82 -9.21
C GLN A 420 0.50 -11.30 -8.88
N GLY A 421 1.09 -10.47 -9.75
CA GLY A 421 2.40 -9.87 -9.52
C GLY A 421 2.40 -8.93 -8.30
N VAL A 422 1.41 -8.06 -8.19
CA VAL A 422 1.24 -7.18 -7.01
C VAL A 422 0.95 -8.01 -5.76
N ALA A 423 0.11 -9.04 -5.85
CA ALA A 423 -0.15 -9.93 -4.71
C ALA A 423 1.11 -10.62 -4.20
N ALA A 424 1.98 -11.11 -5.11
CA ALA A 424 3.28 -11.68 -4.74
C ALA A 424 4.18 -10.63 -4.06
N GLY A 425 4.19 -9.39 -4.56
CA GLY A 425 4.89 -8.27 -3.93
C GLY A 425 4.41 -7.99 -2.50
N VAL A 426 3.10 -8.00 -2.28
CA VAL A 426 2.51 -7.84 -0.94
C VAL A 426 2.95 -8.96 0.01
N VAL A 427 3.02 -10.22 -0.46
CA VAL A 427 3.54 -11.34 0.34
C VAL A 427 4.98 -11.07 0.78
N VAL A 428 5.86 -10.70 -0.16
CA VAL A 428 7.26 -10.36 0.15
C VAL A 428 7.33 -9.21 1.14
N ASN A 429 6.54 -8.16 0.94
CA ASN A 429 6.47 -7.00 1.84
C ASN A 429 6.09 -7.41 3.27
N ARG A 430 5.01 -8.18 3.46
CA ARG A 430 4.54 -8.60 4.78
C ARG A 430 5.51 -9.56 5.48
N VAL A 431 6.08 -10.50 4.74
CA VAL A 431 7.09 -11.41 5.30
C VAL A 431 8.34 -10.64 5.72
N SER A 432 8.87 -9.77 4.86
CA SER A 432 10.04 -8.95 5.19
C SER A 432 9.79 -8.03 6.38
N SER A 433 8.63 -7.36 6.44
CA SER A 433 8.23 -6.54 7.58
C SER A 433 8.14 -7.36 8.86
N GLY A 434 7.51 -8.55 8.80
CA GLY A 434 7.42 -9.47 9.94
C GLY A 434 8.80 -9.88 10.46
N VAL A 435 9.70 -10.30 9.58
CA VAL A 435 11.08 -10.69 9.95
C VAL A 435 11.81 -9.53 10.60
N VAL A 436 11.82 -8.35 9.97
CA VAL A 436 12.52 -7.16 10.47
C VAL A 436 11.98 -6.72 11.84
N THR A 437 10.66 -6.71 12.02
CA THR A 437 10.04 -6.30 13.29
C THR A 437 10.23 -7.33 14.41
N MET A 438 10.21 -8.63 14.07
CA MET A 438 10.38 -9.71 15.07
C MET A 438 11.84 -9.95 15.47
N THR A 439 12.79 -9.36 14.77
CA THR A 439 14.23 -9.55 15.07
C THR A 439 14.92 -8.28 15.58
N PHE A 440 14.23 -7.14 15.61
CA PHE A 440 14.85 -5.84 15.90
C PHE A 440 15.50 -5.76 17.28
N LEU A 441 14.78 -6.09 18.37
CA LEU A 441 15.32 -6.02 19.72
C LEU A 441 16.42 -7.06 19.97
N SER A 442 16.25 -8.26 19.40
CA SER A 442 17.26 -9.31 19.44
C SER A 442 18.54 -8.87 18.72
N LEU A 443 18.38 -8.21 17.58
CA LEU A 443 19.48 -7.65 16.81
C LEU A 443 20.19 -6.52 17.57
N THR A 444 19.44 -5.60 18.18
CA THR A 444 20.04 -4.51 18.99
C THR A 444 20.80 -5.02 20.21
N LYS A 445 20.42 -6.17 20.76
CA LYS A 445 21.19 -6.83 21.83
C LYS A 445 22.45 -7.51 21.33
N ALA A 446 22.44 -8.03 20.09
CA ALA A 446 23.58 -8.73 19.52
C ALA A 446 24.68 -7.78 19.02
N ILE A 447 24.31 -6.65 18.38
CA ILE A 447 25.24 -5.73 17.69
C ILE A 447 25.08 -4.27 18.12
N THR A 448 24.43 -3.98 19.24
CA THR A 448 24.07 -2.67 19.79
C THR A 448 23.03 -1.90 18.94
N PHE A 449 22.48 -0.79 19.44
CA PHE A 449 21.58 0.08 18.67
C PHE A 449 22.33 0.76 17.52
N GLY A 450 23.55 1.28 17.81
CA GLY A 450 24.40 1.89 16.79
C GLY A 450 24.70 0.94 15.64
N GLY A 451 25.11 -0.30 15.95
CA GLY A 451 25.39 -1.36 14.97
C GLY A 451 24.16 -1.74 14.12
N THR A 452 22.97 -1.77 14.74
CA THR A 452 21.72 -2.08 14.04
C THR A 452 21.38 -1.00 13.00
N PHE A 453 21.55 0.29 13.33
CA PHE A 453 21.29 1.37 12.38
C PHE A 453 22.33 1.40 11.25
N PHE A 454 23.60 1.08 11.52
CA PHE A 454 24.60 0.89 10.47
C PHE A 454 24.26 -0.27 9.53
N LEU A 455 23.76 -1.39 10.06
CA LEU A 455 23.29 -2.51 9.24
C LEU A 455 22.14 -2.09 8.32
N TYR A 456 21.11 -1.40 8.84
CA TYR A 456 19.99 -0.91 8.03
C TYR A 456 20.44 0.15 7.01
N SER A 457 21.40 1.01 7.37
CA SER A 457 22.01 1.93 6.41
C SER A 457 22.71 1.18 5.28
N GLY A 458 23.49 0.15 5.59
CA GLY A 458 24.15 -0.71 4.59
C GLY A 458 23.15 -1.43 3.66
N ILE A 459 22.07 -1.98 4.21
CA ILE A 459 20.99 -2.57 3.41
C ILE A 459 20.35 -1.52 2.50
N SER A 460 20.14 -0.30 3.01
CA SER A 460 19.59 0.80 2.22
C SER A 460 20.51 1.22 1.07
N VAL A 461 21.85 1.18 1.28
CA VAL A 461 22.85 1.40 0.20
C VAL A 461 22.70 0.34 -0.89
N ILE A 462 22.60 -0.94 -0.52
CA ILE A 462 22.41 -2.03 -1.47
C ILE A 462 21.08 -1.85 -2.22
N GLY A 463 20.01 -1.50 -1.51
CA GLY A 463 18.71 -1.18 -2.09
C GLY A 463 18.79 0.01 -3.06
N TRP A 464 19.50 1.07 -2.70
CA TRP A 464 19.69 2.24 -3.57
C TRP A 464 20.42 1.89 -4.87
N LEU A 465 21.50 1.09 -4.78
CA LEU A 465 22.20 0.56 -5.95
C LEU A 465 21.28 -0.32 -6.82
N PHE A 466 20.51 -1.21 -6.19
CA PHE A 466 19.53 -2.03 -6.90
C PHE A 466 18.51 -1.16 -7.64
N PHE A 467 17.94 -0.13 -6.99
CA PHE A 467 16.97 0.77 -7.62
C PHE A 467 17.59 1.57 -8.76
N TYR A 468 18.83 2.00 -8.59
CA TYR A 468 19.55 2.72 -9.64
C TYR A 468 19.76 1.88 -10.90
N PHE A 469 20.13 0.60 -10.76
CA PHE A 469 20.44 -0.27 -11.89
C PHE A 469 19.23 -1.04 -12.42
N ALA A 470 18.28 -1.44 -11.58
CA ALA A 470 17.21 -2.36 -11.96
C ALA A 470 15.87 -1.68 -12.28
N LEU A 471 15.63 -0.43 -11.81
CA LEU A 471 14.34 0.23 -11.99
C LEU A 471 14.39 1.31 -13.08
N PRO A 472 13.72 1.12 -14.24
CA PRO A 472 13.50 2.19 -15.20
C PRO A 472 12.45 3.19 -14.72
N GLU A 473 12.46 4.41 -15.29
CA GLU A 473 11.41 5.40 -15.04
C GLU A 473 10.10 5.00 -15.72
N THR A 474 9.00 5.07 -14.95
CA THR A 474 7.65 4.69 -15.43
C THR A 474 6.81 5.89 -15.85
N ARG A 475 7.19 7.11 -15.47
CA ARG A 475 6.44 8.32 -15.75
C ARG A 475 6.21 8.53 -17.23
N GLY A 476 4.94 8.70 -17.63
CA GLY A 476 4.55 9.02 -19.00
C GLY A 476 4.71 7.89 -20.02
N LYS A 477 5.01 6.66 -19.57
CA LYS A 477 5.09 5.48 -20.43
C LYS A 477 3.81 4.67 -20.38
N THR A 478 3.42 4.13 -21.52
CA THR A 478 2.34 3.15 -21.59
C THR A 478 2.80 1.79 -21.06
N LEU A 479 1.85 0.93 -20.73
CA LEU A 479 2.16 -0.41 -20.20
C LEU A 479 2.90 -1.29 -21.20
N GLU A 480 2.58 -1.12 -22.50
CA GLU A 480 3.21 -1.82 -23.60
C GLU A 480 4.67 -1.36 -23.80
N GLU A 481 4.92 -0.05 -23.65
CA GLU A 481 6.28 0.52 -23.69
C GLU A 481 7.14 0.05 -22.51
N MET A 482 6.53 -0.23 -21.36
CA MET A 482 7.23 -0.75 -20.19
C MET A 482 7.75 -2.17 -20.41
N GLU A 483 6.98 -3.05 -21.06
CA GLU A 483 7.44 -4.41 -21.41
C GLU A 483 8.65 -4.34 -22.35
N GLY A 484 8.63 -3.43 -23.34
CA GLY A 484 9.76 -3.16 -24.23
C GLY A 484 10.99 -2.60 -23.48
N ALA A 485 10.80 -1.69 -22.53
CA ALA A 485 11.89 -1.10 -21.75
C ALA A 485 12.65 -2.15 -20.92
N PHE A 486 11.97 -3.12 -20.34
CA PHE A 486 12.60 -4.23 -19.61
C PHE A 486 13.26 -5.25 -20.54
N GLY A 487 12.76 -5.44 -21.77
CA GLY A 487 13.41 -6.28 -22.80
C GLY A 487 14.78 -5.75 -23.23
N HIS A 488 14.94 -4.43 -23.33
CA HIS A 488 16.22 -3.79 -23.71
C HIS A 488 17.27 -3.80 -22.58
N PHE A 489 16.88 -3.84 -21.30
CA PHE A 489 17.82 -3.95 -20.18
C PHE A 489 18.59 -5.29 -20.19
N GLY A 490 17.99 -6.37 -20.69
CA GLY A 490 18.66 -7.66 -20.89
C GLY A 490 19.59 -7.71 -22.11
N ALA A 491 19.34 -6.89 -23.12
CA ALA A 491 20.12 -6.90 -24.38
C ALA A 491 21.46 -6.15 -24.26
N LYS A 492 21.60 -5.17 -23.37
CA LYS A 492 22.87 -4.45 -23.15
C LYS A 492 24.00 -5.30 -22.56
N SER A 493 23.69 -6.44 -21.98
CA SER A 493 24.72 -7.37 -21.44
C SER A 493 25.31 -8.29 -22.53
N ASN A 494 24.65 -8.48 -23.67
CA ASN A 494 25.10 -9.40 -24.72
C ASN A 494 25.61 -8.74 -26.01
N SER A 495 25.73 -7.42 -26.06
CA SER A 495 26.17 -6.67 -27.25
C SER A 495 27.69 -6.49 -27.35
N LYS A 496 28.49 -7.43 -26.78
CA LYS A 496 29.95 -7.42 -27.00
C LYS A 496 30.42 -8.42 -28.08
N TYR A 497 29.51 -9.10 -28.76
CA TYR A 497 29.86 -9.94 -29.91
C TYR A 497 28.80 -9.82 -31.01
N LYS A 498 29.06 -9.05 -32.02
CA LYS A 498 28.90 -9.19 -33.45
C LYS A 498 28.63 -7.84 -34.11
N GLY A 499 29.72 -7.18 -34.50
CA GLY A 499 29.68 -6.31 -35.68
C GLY A 499 29.69 -7.21 -36.91
N VAL A 500 28.71 -7.04 -37.79
CA VAL A 500 28.84 -7.22 -39.22
C VAL A 500 27.80 -6.31 -39.87
N GLU A 501 28.34 -5.44 -40.76
CA GLU A 501 27.61 -4.62 -41.70
C GLU A 501 26.63 -5.43 -42.53
N ASN A 502 25.49 -4.85 -42.89
CA ASN A 502 25.13 -4.63 -44.28
C ASN A 502 23.83 -3.82 -44.38
N GLY A 503 23.95 -2.87 -45.27
CA GLY A 503 23.07 -1.84 -45.65
C GLY A 503 21.92 -2.26 -46.57
N ASN A 504 21.18 -1.25 -46.92
CA ASN A 504 20.13 -1.11 -47.92
C ASN A 504 18.72 -1.61 -47.56
N GLY A 505 17.92 -0.72 -47.16
CA GLY A 505 16.75 -0.14 -47.78
C GLY A 505 15.71 -1.05 -48.41
N LYS A 506 14.52 -1.02 -47.88
CA LYS A 506 13.25 -0.75 -48.58
C LYS A 506 12.06 -1.08 -47.64
N VAL A 507 11.24 -0.09 -47.43
CA VAL A 507 9.92 -0.19 -46.80
C VAL A 507 8.99 -0.97 -47.76
N PRO A 508 8.24 -1.99 -47.35
CA PRO A 508 7.16 -2.54 -48.17
C PRO A 508 5.90 -1.71 -47.95
N GLN A 509 5.44 -1.08 -49.02
CA GLN A 509 4.07 -0.57 -49.14
C GLN A 509 3.11 -1.75 -49.22
N VAL A 510 2.11 -1.74 -48.33
CA VAL A 510 0.94 -2.64 -48.40
C VAL A 510 -0.01 -2.06 -49.46
N GLN A 511 -0.10 -2.71 -50.61
CA GLN A 511 -1.13 -2.48 -51.63
C GLN A 511 -2.46 -3.07 -51.13
N MET A 512 -3.47 -2.20 -51.00
CA MET A 512 -4.88 -2.61 -51.01
C MET A 512 -5.25 -3.14 -52.40
N GLY A 513 -5.53 -4.42 -52.47
CA GLY A 513 -6.13 -5.05 -53.66
C GLY A 513 -7.64 -5.08 -53.53
N THR A 514 -8.32 -4.20 -54.23
CA THR A 514 -9.72 -4.33 -54.63
C THR A 514 -9.85 -5.45 -55.65
N ASN A 515 -10.65 -6.46 -55.38
CA ASN A 515 -11.25 -7.30 -56.43
C ASN A 515 -12.76 -7.42 -56.17
N LEU A 516 -13.46 -6.71 -57.06
CA LEU A 516 -14.87 -6.92 -57.43
C LEU A 516 -14.92 -7.97 -58.56
N SER A 517 -16.06 -8.67 -58.61
CA SER A 517 -16.63 -9.53 -59.67
C SER A 517 -16.23 -11.01 -59.57
N THR A 518 -17.11 -11.93 -59.49
CA THR A 518 -18.44 -12.23 -60.05
C THR A 518 -19.23 -13.14 -59.10
#